data_2bbbca582f2fb93fdbcd981d3c5fc310
#
_entry.id   2bbbca582f2fb93fdbcd981d3c5fc310
#
_cell.length_a   1.000
_cell.length_b   1.000
_cell.length_c   1.000
_cell.angle_alpha   90.00
_cell.angle_beta   90.00
_cell.angle_gamma   90.00
#
_symmetry.space_group_name_H-M   'P 1'
#
loop_
_entity.id
_entity.type
_entity.pdbx_description
1 polymer ?
#
loop_
_entity_poly.entity_id
_entity_poly.type
_entity_poly.pdbx_seq_one_letter_code
_entity_poly.pdbx_strand_id
1 'polypeptide(L)'
;MKALQVQQLGSLDDIEIVVFDSPDLLPGQIRVAVLASGLNYVDSLMIEGKYQIKPPVPYRPGSEIVGRVIEVASDVTNIKIGDRVFSPNGGFADEAVLSATRVIPIPDQLSDGQGATFMQSYLTAWFAFHKRAQVREDATMLVLGAGGGVGLAAVDLGVAMGMRVIAAAS
;
A
#
# COMPACT_ATOMS: atom_id res chain seq x y z
N MET A 1 -11.41 15.88 -7.17
CA MET A 1 -10.22 15.14 -6.66
C MET A 1 -8.95 15.63 -7.35
N LYS A 2 -7.84 15.57 -6.63
CA LYS A 2 -6.51 15.90 -7.12
C LYS A 2 -5.63 14.65 -7.00
N ALA A 3 -4.86 14.31 -8.03
CA ALA A 3 -4.00 13.13 -8.02
C ALA A 3 -2.72 13.35 -8.83
N LEU A 4 -1.70 12.54 -8.55
CA LEU A 4 -0.58 12.36 -9.46
C LEU A 4 -1.01 11.44 -10.60
N GLN A 5 -0.62 11.77 -11.83
CA GLN A 5 -0.91 10.98 -13.02
C GLN A 5 0.28 10.97 -13.97
N VAL A 6 0.46 9.85 -14.64
CA VAL A 6 1.48 9.62 -15.65
C VAL A 6 0.79 9.36 -16.99
N GLN A 7 1.07 10.18 -17.99
CA GLN A 7 0.48 10.03 -19.33
C GLN A 7 1.23 8.99 -20.17
N GLN A 8 2.52 8.80 -19.91
CA GLN A 8 3.38 7.85 -20.59
C GLN A 8 4.37 7.24 -19.60
N LEU A 9 4.57 5.93 -19.66
CA LEU A 9 5.60 5.28 -18.85
C LEU A 9 6.99 5.56 -19.42
N GLY A 10 7.97 5.83 -18.56
CA GLY A 10 9.36 6.03 -18.97
C GLY A 10 10.19 6.92 -18.06
N SER A 11 9.63 8.00 -17.56
CA SER A 11 10.36 8.95 -16.71
C SER A 11 9.53 9.39 -15.50
N LEU A 12 10.21 9.63 -14.39
CA LEU A 12 9.62 10.28 -13.22
C LEU A 12 9.31 11.76 -13.46
N ASP A 13 9.94 12.38 -14.46
CA ASP A 13 9.71 13.78 -14.85
C ASP A 13 8.35 13.97 -15.55
N ASP A 14 7.74 12.87 -16.03
CA ASP A 14 6.44 12.89 -16.71
C ASP A 14 5.25 12.81 -15.74
N ILE A 15 5.48 12.97 -14.44
CA ILE A 15 4.42 12.98 -13.43
C ILE A 15 3.75 14.35 -13.39
N GLU A 16 2.45 14.36 -13.55
CA GLU A 16 1.61 15.56 -13.52
C GLU A 16 0.66 15.54 -12.32
N ILE A 17 0.32 16.70 -11.80
CA ILE A 17 -0.80 16.87 -10.87
C ILE A 17 -2.04 17.18 -11.70
N VAL A 18 -3.03 16.28 -11.66
CA VAL A 18 -4.28 16.45 -12.37
C VAL A 18 -5.43 16.72 -11.39
N VAL A 19 -6.39 17.53 -11.84
CA VAL A 19 -7.67 17.78 -11.14
C VAL A 19 -8.78 17.26 -12.02
N PHE A 20 -9.67 16.47 -11.44
CA PHE A 20 -10.83 15.89 -12.17
C PHE A 20 -12.01 15.68 -11.22
N ASP A 21 -13.19 15.55 -11.78
CA ASP A 21 -14.38 15.26 -11.01
C ASP A 21 -14.32 13.85 -10.43
N SER A 22 -14.75 13.73 -9.18
CA SER A 22 -14.82 12.43 -8.53
C SER A 22 -15.94 11.60 -9.18
N PRO A 23 -15.67 10.39 -9.70
CA PRO A 23 -16.69 9.59 -10.36
C PRO A 23 -17.75 9.12 -9.35
N ASP A 24 -18.98 8.94 -9.80
CA ASP A 24 -20.03 8.32 -8.99
C ASP A 24 -19.64 6.91 -8.55
N LEU A 25 -20.12 6.48 -7.39
CA LEU A 25 -19.89 5.13 -6.91
C LEU A 25 -20.72 4.12 -7.71
N LEU A 26 -20.05 3.08 -8.16
CA LEU A 26 -20.70 1.87 -8.67
C LEU A 26 -21.06 0.92 -7.51
N PRO A 27 -21.96 -0.06 -7.70
CA PRO A 27 -22.24 -1.09 -6.71
C PRO A 27 -20.96 -1.75 -6.16
N GLY A 28 -20.91 -2.00 -4.86
CA GLY A 28 -19.76 -2.58 -4.16
C GLY A 28 -18.60 -1.63 -3.93
N GLN A 29 -18.73 -0.33 -4.25
CA GLN A 29 -17.65 0.64 -4.09
C GLN A 29 -17.85 1.56 -2.88
N ILE A 30 -16.76 2.12 -2.44
CA ILE A 30 -16.66 3.16 -1.41
C ILE A 30 -15.77 4.29 -1.92
N ARG A 31 -15.98 5.49 -1.40
CA ARG A 31 -15.07 6.63 -1.56
C ARG A 31 -14.33 6.86 -0.26
N VAL A 32 -13.04 7.07 -0.39
CA VAL A 32 -12.12 7.24 0.74
C VAL A 32 -11.39 8.57 0.59
N ALA A 33 -11.45 9.42 1.58
CA ALA A 33 -10.52 10.56 1.72
C ALA A 33 -9.17 10.02 2.17
N VAL A 34 -8.13 10.25 1.39
CA VAL A 34 -6.78 9.73 1.67
C VAL A 34 -6.13 10.55 2.78
N LEU A 35 -5.71 9.87 3.84
CA LEU A 35 -5.03 10.47 5.00
C LEU A 35 -3.50 10.37 4.87
N ALA A 36 -3.03 9.26 4.30
CA ALA A 36 -1.62 9.04 4.00
C ALA A 36 -1.46 8.04 2.85
N SER A 37 -0.41 8.19 2.06
CA SER A 37 -0.01 7.26 1.00
C SER A 37 1.43 6.81 1.24
N GLY A 38 1.67 5.52 1.16
CA GLY A 38 3.02 4.96 1.21
C GLY A 38 3.75 5.15 -0.12
N LEU A 39 4.99 5.60 -0.04
CA LEU A 39 5.88 5.68 -1.20
C LEU A 39 6.81 4.46 -1.19
N ASN A 40 6.74 3.66 -2.23
CA ASN A 40 7.50 2.44 -2.37
C ASN A 40 8.38 2.46 -3.61
N TYR A 41 9.48 1.71 -3.58
CA TYR A 41 10.36 1.56 -4.74
C TYR A 41 9.64 1.01 -5.98
N VAL A 42 8.62 0.17 -5.78
CA VAL A 42 7.79 -0.35 -6.87
C VAL A 42 7.05 0.75 -7.62
N ASP A 43 6.68 1.85 -6.97
CA ASP A 43 5.98 2.96 -7.62
C ASP A 43 6.88 3.60 -8.69
N SER A 44 8.15 3.84 -8.40
CA SER A 44 9.11 4.36 -9.38
C SER A 44 9.32 3.38 -10.55
N LEU A 45 9.46 2.09 -10.25
CA LEU A 45 9.62 1.07 -11.30
C LEU A 45 8.40 0.96 -12.21
N MET A 46 7.20 1.15 -11.67
CA MET A 46 5.96 1.13 -12.46
C MET A 46 5.85 2.37 -13.34
N ILE A 47 6.17 3.56 -12.82
CA ILE A 47 6.19 4.81 -13.57
C ILE A 47 7.21 4.72 -14.74
N GLU A 48 8.39 4.21 -14.46
CA GLU A 48 9.44 4.04 -15.47
C GLU A 48 9.17 2.87 -16.44
N GLY A 49 8.11 2.09 -16.25
CA GLY A 49 7.81 0.91 -17.08
C GLY A 49 8.83 -0.23 -16.92
N LYS A 50 9.61 -0.22 -15.84
CA LYS A 50 10.65 -1.21 -15.52
C LYS A 50 10.14 -2.37 -14.65
N TYR A 51 8.93 -2.24 -14.09
CA TYR A 51 8.33 -3.33 -13.33
C TYR A 51 7.73 -4.39 -14.25
N GLN A 52 7.58 -5.62 -13.74
CA GLN A 52 7.02 -6.75 -14.49
C GLN A 52 5.55 -6.52 -14.92
N ILE A 53 4.79 -5.73 -14.16
CA ILE A 53 3.45 -5.28 -14.51
C ILE A 53 3.57 -3.87 -15.06
N LYS A 54 3.06 -3.66 -16.28
CA LYS A 54 2.99 -2.35 -16.92
C LYS A 54 1.54 -1.89 -16.90
N PRO A 55 1.19 -0.89 -16.09
CA PRO A 55 -0.17 -0.38 -16.04
C PRO A 55 -0.53 0.31 -17.35
N PRO A 56 -1.82 0.28 -17.76
CA PRO A 56 -2.29 1.10 -18.85
C PRO A 56 -2.19 2.59 -18.49
N VAL A 57 -1.88 3.43 -19.45
CA VAL A 57 -1.87 4.88 -19.29
C VAL A 57 -3.19 5.50 -19.78
N PRO A 58 -3.68 6.61 -19.17
CA PRO A 58 -3.05 7.34 -18.09
C PRO A 58 -3.06 6.54 -16.77
N TYR A 59 -1.91 6.50 -16.09
CA TYR A 59 -1.68 5.73 -14.87
C TYR A 59 -1.59 6.65 -13.64
N ARG A 60 -2.24 6.27 -12.54
CA ARG A 60 -2.14 6.93 -11.24
C ARG A 60 -1.29 6.08 -10.31
N PRO A 61 -0.05 6.49 -10.02
CA PRO A 61 0.84 5.74 -9.15
C PRO A 61 0.39 5.83 -7.68
N GLY A 62 0.91 4.93 -6.86
CA GLY A 62 0.65 4.81 -5.43
C GLY A 62 0.05 3.45 -5.10
N SER A 63 0.85 2.61 -4.46
CA SER A 63 0.58 1.19 -4.23
C SER A 63 -0.08 0.89 -2.89
N GLU A 64 -0.17 1.87 -1.99
CA GLU A 64 -0.86 1.70 -0.71
C GLU A 64 -1.28 3.03 -0.09
N ILE A 65 -2.44 3.02 0.56
CA ILE A 65 -2.99 4.18 1.26
C ILE A 65 -3.63 3.78 2.59
N VAL A 66 -3.71 4.76 3.49
CA VAL A 66 -4.70 4.80 4.57
C VAL A 66 -5.65 5.94 4.30
N GLY A 67 -6.92 5.72 4.51
CA GLY A 67 -7.92 6.76 4.36
C GLY A 67 -9.14 6.56 5.23
N ARG A 68 -10.00 7.57 5.23
CA ARG A 68 -11.29 7.57 5.92
C ARG A 68 -12.41 7.43 4.90
N VAL A 69 -13.30 6.49 5.12
CA VAL A 69 -14.48 6.30 4.27
C VAL A 69 -15.39 7.52 4.40
N ILE A 70 -15.69 8.16 3.28
CA ILE A 70 -16.57 9.35 3.20
C ILE A 70 -17.88 9.09 2.45
N GLU A 71 -17.94 8.01 1.67
CA GLU A 71 -19.15 7.61 0.95
C GLU A 71 -19.13 6.09 0.74
N VAL A 72 -20.31 5.48 0.76
CA VAL A 72 -20.50 4.04 0.50
C VAL A 72 -21.65 3.83 -0.47
N ALA A 73 -21.52 2.89 -1.41
CA ALA A 73 -22.61 2.47 -2.26
C ALA A 73 -23.71 1.76 -1.44
N SER A 74 -24.95 1.83 -1.87
CA SER A 74 -26.12 1.37 -1.11
C SER A 74 -26.15 -0.13 -0.81
N ASP A 75 -25.40 -0.91 -1.56
CA ASP A 75 -25.27 -2.37 -1.40
C ASP A 75 -24.08 -2.80 -0.50
N VAL A 76 -23.27 -1.84 -0.03
CA VAL A 76 -22.13 -2.11 0.88
C VAL A 76 -22.64 -2.12 2.31
N THR A 77 -22.43 -3.24 3.02
CA THR A 77 -22.94 -3.43 4.40
C THR A 77 -21.84 -3.68 5.44
N ASN A 78 -20.63 -4.01 4.99
CA ASN A 78 -19.49 -4.39 5.85
C ASN A 78 -18.53 -3.24 6.19
N ILE A 79 -18.71 -2.09 5.56
CA ILE A 79 -17.91 -0.86 5.75
C ILE A 79 -18.90 0.30 5.93
N LYS A 80 -18.58 1.26 6.77
CA LYS A 80 -19.42 2.45 7.03
C LYS A 80 -18.63 3.75 6.89
N ILE A 81 -19.34 4.83 6.67
CA ILE A 81 -18.77 6.18 6.67
C ILE A 81 -18.08 6.44 8.03
N GLY A 82 -16.88 6.99 7.98
CA GLY A 82 -16.05 7.26 9.14
C GLY A 82 -15.02 6.16 9.45
N ASP A 83 -15.17 4.94 8.91
CA ASP A 83 -14.19 3.88 9.11
C ASP A 83 -12.83 4.29 8.57
N ARG A 84 -11.76 4.01 9.33
CA ARG A 84 -10.39 4.10 8.83
C ARG A 84 -10.01 2.80 8.18
N VAL A 85 -9.61 2.89 6.93
CA VAL A 85 -9.31 1.71 6.13
C VAL A 85 -7.94 1.85 5.47
N PHE A 86 -7.36 0.71 5.24
CA PHE A 86 -6.16 0.50 4.49
C PHE A 86 -6.54 -0.11 3.13
N SER A 87 -5.85 0.29 2.06
CA SER A 87 -6.01 -0.27 0.72
C SER A 87 -4.66 -0.45 0.02
N PRO A 88 -4.45 -1.58 -0.70
CA PRO A 88 -3.30 -1.77 -1.57
C PRO A 88 -3.41 -1.01 -2.90
N ASN A 89 -4.38 -0.13 -3.03
CA ASN A 89 -4.61 0.74 -4.18
C ASN A 89 -5.14 2.08 -3.68
N GLY A 90 -5.17 3.07 -4.54
CA GLY A 90 -5.74 4.37 -4.24
C GLY A 90 -4.94 5.51 -4.83
N GLY A 91 -3.70 5.25 -5.14
CA GLY A 91 -2.81 6.22 -5.77
C GLY A 91 -2.38 7.36 -4.84
N PHE A 92 -1.50 8.19 -5.36
CA PHE A 92 -1.16 9.48 -4.74
C PHE A 92 -2.25 10.49 -5.12
N ALA A 93 -3.33 10.48 -4.35
CA ALA A 93 -4.51 11.32 -4.58
C ALA A 93 -5.10 11.79 -3.24
N ASP A 94 -5.95 12.82 -3.27
CA ASP A 94 -6.70 13.28 -2.10
C ASP A 94 -7.92 12.40 -1.78
N GLU A 95 -8.46 11.74 -2.80
CA GLU A 95 -9.55 10.76 -2.67
C GLU A 95 -9.30 9.54 -3.56
N ALA A 96 -9.89 8.41 -3.17
CA ALA A 96 -9.88 7.18 -3.96
C ALA A 96 -11.25 6.52 -3.97
N VAL A 97 -11.68 6.02 -5.13
CA VAL A 97 -12.84 5.12 -5.27
C VAL A 97 -12.32 3.68 -5.31
N LEU A 98 -12.76 2.87 -4.36
CA LEU A 98 -12.22 1.54 -4.09
C LEU A 98 -13.34 0.51 -3.99
N SER A 99 -13.03 -0.75 -4.27
CA SER A 99 -13.94 -1.86 -3.93
C SER A 99 -13.97 -2.08 -2.42
N ALA A 100 -15.15 -2.14 -1.82
CA ALA A 100 -15.36 -2.41 -0.40
C ALA A 100 -14.79 -3.78 0.05
N THR A 101 -14.59 -4.72 -0.89
CA THR A 101 -13.99 -6.03 -0.61
C THR A 101 -12.46 -6.02 -0.61
N ARG A 102 -11.84 -4.91 -1.02
CA ARG A 102 -10.38 -4.77 -1.13
C ARG A 102 -9.78 -3.83 -0.09
N VAL A 103 -10.59 -3.34 0.83
CA VAL A 103 -10.12 -2.52 1.95
C VAL A 103 -10.16 -3.30 3.26
N ILE A 104 -9.29 -2.95 4.18
CA ILE A 104 -9.18 -3.59 5.49
C ILE A 104 -9.25 -2.50 6.54
N PRO A 105 -10.13 -2.61 7.55
CA PRO A 105 -10.11 -1.71 8.70
C PRO A 105 -8.75 -1.75 9.41
N ILE A 106 -8.23 -0.60 9.78
CA ILE A 106 -6.96 -0.51 10.50
C ILE A 106 -7.18 -0.32 11.99
N PRO A 107 -6.33 -0.91 12.85
CA PRO A 107 -6.38 -0.69 14.29
C PRO A 107 -6.15 0.79 14.65
N ASP A 108 -6.85 1.28 15.67
CA ASP A 108 -6.73 2.67 16.12
C ASP A 108 -5.32 3.02 16.65
N GLN A 109 -4.57 2.00 17.10
CA GLN A 109 -3.20 2.15 17.60
C GLN A 109 -2.19 2.49 16.51
N LEU A 110 -2.49 2.19 15.24
CA LEU A 110 -1.63 2.56 14.12
C LEU A 110 -1.92 3.99 13.68
N SER A 111 -0.89 4.82 13.57
CA SER A 111 -0.99 6.12 12.92
C SER A 111 -1.27 5.96 11.42
N ASP A 112 -1.75 7.02 10.77
CA ASP A 112 -2.03 6.99 9.33
C ASP A 112 -0.76 6.70 8.52
N GLY A 113 0.38 7.29 8.92
CA GLY A 113 1.67 7.02 8.28
C GLY A 113 2.14 5.57 8.44
N GLN A 114 2.02 5.00 9.65
CA GLN A 114 2.35 3.59 9.88
C GLN A 114 1.44 2.67 9.05
N GLY A 115 0.13 2.94 9.04
CA GLY A 115 -0.80 2.17 8.23
C GLY A 115 -0.51 2.26 6.73
N ALA A 116 -0.17 3.44 6.22
CA ALA A 116 0.10 3.66 4.79
C ALA A 116 1.42 3.03 4.29
N THR A 117 2.30 2.56 5.18
CA THR A 117 3.57 1.91 4.83
C THR A 117 3.64 0.45 5.27
N PHE A 118 2.53 -0.07 5.80
CA PHE A 118 2.49 -1.39 6.44
C PHE A 118 2.41 -2.54 5.42
N MET A 119 1.46 -2.48 4.49
CA MET A 119 1.12 -3.67 3.71
C MET A 119 2.22 -4.07 2.74
N GLN A 120 2.77 -3.14 2.00
CA GLN A 120 3.79 -3.46 0.99
C GLN A 120 5.00 -4.12 1.64
N SER A 121 5.44 -3.59 2.76
CA SER A 121 6.62 -4.09 3.47
C SER A 121 6.35 -5.39 4.25
N TYR A 122 5.32 -5.39 5.09
CA TYR A 122 5.03 -6.53 5.97
C TYR A 122 4.46 -7.73 5.21
N LEU A 123 3.58 -7.52 4.22
CA LEU A 123 3.09 -8.64 3.41
C LEU A 123 4.19 -9.26 2.55
N THR A 124 5.13 -8.45 2.07
CA THR A 124 6.29 -8.97 1.34
C THR A 124 7.16 -9.85 2.24
N ALA A 125 7.49 -9.38 3.45
CA ALA A 125 8.25 -10.16 4.42
C ALA A 125 7.47 -11.42 4.86
N TRP A 126 6.18 -11.28 5.19
CA TRP A 126 5.32 -12.39 5.59
C TRP A 126 5.21 -13.46 4.49
N PHE A 127 5.02 -13.04 3.23
CA PHE A 127 4.97 -13.96 2.10
C PHE A 127 6.30 -14.71 1.93
N ALA A 128 7.42 -14.01 2.06
CA ALA A 128 8.74 -14.62 2.00
C ALA A 128 8.92 -15.69 3.09
N PHE A 129 8.52 -15.41 4.32
CA PHE A 129 8.67 -16.31 5.45
C PHE A 129 7.76 -17.54 5.34
N HIS A 130 6.48 -17.35 5.05
CA HIS A 130 5.48 -18.41 5.11
C HIS A 130 5.32 -19.19 3.80
N LYS A 131 5.49 -18.50 2.66
CA LYS A 131 5.19 -19.10 1.34
C LYS A 131 6.44 -19.51 0.56
N ARG A 132 7.60 -18.93 0.89
CA ARG A 132 8.86 -19.23 0.19
C ARG A 132 9.85 -19.99 1.06
N ALA A 133 10.25 -19.43 2.19
CA ALA A 133 11.28 -20.04 3.05
C ALA A 133 10.69 -21.04 4.06
N GLN A 134 9.42 -20.96 4.41
CA GLN A 134 8.77 -21.79 5.44
C GLN A 134 9.59 -21.79 6.74
N VAL A 135 9.90 -20.60 7.23
CA VAL A 135 10.77 -20.39 8.40
C VAL A 135 10.15 -21.00 9.67
N ARG A 136 11.04 -21.51 10.56
CA ARG A 136 10.65 -22.04 11.86
C ARG A 136 10.89 -20.98 12.93
N GLU A 137 10.15 -21.05 14.04
CA GLU A 137 10.25 -20.12 15.18
C GLU A 137 11.64 -20.09 15.82
N ASP A 138 12.36 -21.22 15.82
CA ASP A 138 13.71 -21.34 16.39
C ASP A 138 14.84 -20.97 15.41
N ALA A 139 14.50 -20.51 14.22
CA ALA A 139 15.46 -20.19 13.19
C ALA A 139 16.33 -18.97 13.54
N THR A 140 17.56 -18.96 13.01
CA THR A 140 18.38 -17.74 12.96
C THR A 140 18.27 -17.15 11.58
N MET A 141 17.84 -15.90 11.49
CA MET A 141 17.61 -15.18 10.23
C MET A 141 18.63 -14.05 10.09
N LEU A 142 19.30 -13.97 8.95
CA LEU A 142 20.10 -12.82 8.54
C LEU A 142 19.28 -11.96 7.58
N VAL A 143 19.06 -10.70 7.93
CA VAL A 143 18.37 -9.71 7.09
C VAL A 143 19.39 -8.74 6.52
N LEU A 144 19.62 -8.81 5.21
CA LEU A 144 20.43 -7.84 4.48
C LEU A 144 19.59 -6.65 4.08
N GLY A 145 20.13 -5.42 4.18
CA GLY A 145 19.39 -4.19 3.93
C GLY A 145 18.31 -3.93 4.99
N ALA A 146 18.60 -4.24 6.24
CA ALA A 146 17.67 -4.16 7.37
C ALA A 146 17.16 -2.74 7.65
N GLY A 147 17.81 -1.68 7.15
CA GLY A 147 17.36 -0.30 7.26
C GLY A 147 16.30 0.11 6.22
N GLY A 148 16.06 -0.70 5.18
CA GLY A 148 15.02 -0.45 4.18
C GLY A 148 13.63 -0.93 4.64
N GLY A 149 12.55 -0.48 3.98
CA GLY A 149 11.17 -0.78 4.38
C GLY A 149 10.89 -2.28 4.56
N VAL A 150 11.17 -3.11 3.55
CA VAL A 150 10.97 -4.58 3.65
C VAL A 150 11.94 -5.21 4.65
N GLY A 151 13.20 -4.73 4.71
CA GLY A 151 14.18 -5.24 5.66
C GLY A 151 13.77 -4.98 7.11
N LEU A 152 13.32 -3.76 7.41
CA LEU A 152 12.83 -3.40 8.75
C LEU A 152 11.58 -4.23 9.13
N ALA A 153 10.63 -4.38 8.23
CA ALA A 153 9.46 -5.23 8.43
C ALA A 153 9.86 -6.70 8.66
N ALA A 154 10.88 -7.19 7.96
CA ALA A 154 11.41 -8.54 8.15
C ALA A 154 12.05 -8.72 9.52
N VAL A 155 12.81 -7.72 10.01
CA VAL A 155 13.38 -7.75 11.36
C VAL A 155 12.28 -7.80 12.40
N ASP A 156 11.32 -6.88 12.33
CA ASP A 156 10.21 -6.78 13.29
C ASP A 156 9.37 -8.06 13.31
N LEU A 157 8.95 -8.52 12.14
CA LEU A 157 8.16 -9.75 12.00
C LEU A 157 8.92 -10.98 12.49
N GLY A 158 10.22 -11.08 12.18
CA GLY A 158 11.06 -12.18 12.63
C GLY A 158 11.21 -12.25 14.15
N VAL A 159 11.37 -11.09 14.80
CA VAL A 159 11.39 -11.00 16.27
C VAL A 159 10.04 -11.38 16.86
N ALA A 160 8.93 -10.87 16.27
CA ALA A 160 7.57 -11.21 16.72
C ALA A 160 7.25 -12.71 16.57
N MET A 161 7.89 -13.40 15.62
CA MET A 161 7.79 -14.85 15.42
C MET A 161 8.77 -15.67 16.27
N GLY A 162 9.50 -15.05 17.20
CA GLY A 162 10.44 -15.76 18.10
C GLY A 162 11.78 -16.14 17.50
N MET A 163 12.09 -15.69 16.27
CA MET A 163 13.38 -15.99 15.63
C MET A 163 14.53 -15.17 16.23
N ARG A 164 15.73 -15.71 16.13
CA ARG A 164 16.96 -14.93 16.34
C ARG A 164 17.28 -14.14 15.07
N VAL A 165 17.16 -12.83 15.13
CA VAL A 165 17.38 -11.96 13.96
C VAL A 165 18.76 -11.29 14.04
N ILE A 166 19.50 -11.36 12.94
CA ILE A 166 20.75 -10.62 12.70
C ILE A 166 20.43 -9.59 11.62
N ALA A 167 20.40 -8.31 12.00
CA ALA A 167 20.13 -7.21 11.08
C ALA A 167 21.45 -6.64 10.54
N ALA A 168 21.60 -6.62 9.22
CA ALA A 168 22.74 -6.02 8.54
C ALA A 168 22.26 -4.80 7.72
N ALA A 169 22.77 -3.62 8.08
CA ALA A 169 22.51 -2.35 7.40
C ALA A 169 23.84 -1.61 7.19
N SER A 170 23.90 -0.79 6.14
CA SER A 170 24.99 0.16 5.88
C SER A 170 24.69 1.51 6.53
#